data_9793e290b32159c2636e0784f52b061c
#
_entry.id   9793e290b32159c2636e0784f52b061c
#
_cell.length_a   1.000
_cell.length_b   1.000
_cell.length_c   1.000
_cell.angle_alpha   90.00
_cell.angle_beta   90.00
_cell.angle_gamma   90.00
#
_symmetry.space_group_name_H-M   'P 1'
#
loop_
_entity.id
_entity.type
_entity.pdbx_description
1 polymer ?
#
loop_
_entity_poly.entity_id
_entity_poly.type
_entity_poly.pdbx_seq_one_letter_code
_entity_poly.pdbx_strand_id
1 'polypeptide(L)'
;MNKKTIITILFSLVSMTGLAQIRCHVEGTLETDAWGDEVIICEAGTDLRVVDEPSFHVKAKEGRFSYDIEIDFPKLYNIFFLKQYKTGRLFMGKFIAENCKVNVTMYENKEPYIVVNGEDSCKHPILWTLYDVLNAIQVLKHSDVYVDFDKSQYERYLSLYHDTLINCYSGHPVHDQIATAEAAYLLQPGKPYIDYNVRNTDGQLVPLSTLIQGKVALINLWASWCGPCRRHSIAMIPVYERYKDKGFSVVAIARERNRQAMENAEKKDGYPWTSLLELNDENQVWRKNGADNAGGAMFLIDRDGTILSTSTDAAELESLIKKALNNE
;
A
#
# COMPACT_ATOMS: atom_id res chain seq x y z
N MET A 1 0.07 64.99 -32.17
CA MET A 1 1.29 64.22 -31.87
C MET A 1 0.95 63.13 -30.89
N ASN A 2 0.76 61.89 -31.40
CA ASN A 2 0.37 60.73 -30.61
C ASN A 2 1.62 60.00 -30.10
N LYS A 3 1.79 59.96 -28.78
CA LYS A 3 2.80 59.10 -28.14
C LYS A 3 2.22 57.68 -28.01
N LYS A 4 2.70 56.74 -28.81
CA LYS A 4 2.46 55.32 -28.63
C LYS A 4 3.30 54.82 -27.48
N THR A 5 2.62 54.40 -26.40
CA THR A 5 3.24 53.65 -25.26
C THR A 5 3.42 52.22 -25.70
N ILE A 6 4.66 51.79 -25.83
CA ILE A 6 5.02 50.39 -26.07
C ILE A 6 5.04 49.71 -24.67
N ILE A 7 4.07 48.83 -24.44
CA ILE A 7 4.08 47.94 -23.27
C ILE A 7 4.96 46.73 -23.63
N THR A 8 6.15 46.69 -23.06
CA THR A 8 7.05 45.56 -23.15
C THR A 8 6.57 44.51 -22.11
N ILE A 9 5.93 43.45 -22.56
CA ILE A 9 5.59 42.29 -21.74
C ILE A 9 6.88 41.50 -21.50
N LEU A 10 7.46 41.61 -20.33
CA LEU A 10 8.51 40.70 -19.87
C LEU A 10 7.87 39.32 -19.64
N PHE A 11 8.06 38.41 -20.56
CA PHE A 11 7.89 36.99 -20.30
C PHE A 11 9.01 36.56 -19.36
N SER A 12 8.73 36.44 -18.06
CA SER A 12 9.57 35.69 -17.15
C SER A 12 9.57 34.21 -17.58
N LEU A 13 10.64 33.78 -18.24
CA LEU A 13 10.97 32.37 -18.35
C LEU A 13 11.13 31.82 -16.93
N VAL A 14 10.10 31.22 -16.40
CA VAL A 14 10.23 30.27 -15.31
C VAL A 14 11.02 29.11 -15.90
N SER A 15 12.31 29.08 -15.65
CA SER A 15 13.13 27.89 -15.88
C SER A 15 12.55 26.78 -15.02
N MET A 16 11.74 25.91 -15.62
CA MET A 16 11.53 24.58 -15.07
C MET A 16 12.91 23.93 -15.03
N THR A 17 13.53 23.97 -13.87
CA THR A 17 14.64 23.06 -13.57
C THR A 17 14.02 21.66 -13.57
N GLY A 18 14.03 21.00 -14.74
CA GLY A 18 13.67 19.60 -14.83
C GLY A 18 14.57 18.84 -13.87
N LEU A 19 13.99 18.15 -12.90
CA LEU A 19 14.71 17.17 -12.13
C LEU A 19 15.38 16.24 -13.14
N ALA A 20 16.67 16.04 -13.03
CA ALA A 20 17.41 15.16 -13.95
C ALA A 20 16.82 13.76 -13.78
N GLN A 21 16.18 13.25 -14.84
CA GLN A 21 15.59 11.93 -14.84
C GLN A 21 16.66 10.88 -14.55
N ILE A 22 16.47 10.12 -13.51
CA ILE A 22 17.36 9.01 -13.11
C ILE A 22 17.07 7.83 -14.04
N ARG A 23 18.15 7.26 -14.61
CA ARG A 23 18.07 6.06 -15.45
C ARG A 23 18.89 4.93 -14.83
N CYS A 24 18.21 3.83 -14.53
CA CYS A 24 18.82 2.61 -14.06
C CYS A 24 18.68 1.53 -15.13
N HIS A 25 19.81 0.99 -15.60
CA HIS A 25 19.82 -0.09 -16.57
C HIS A 25 20.02 -1.42 -15.86
N VAL A 26 19.06 -2.34 -15.97
CA VAL A 26 19.08 -3.67 -15.38
C VAL A 26 19.34 -4.70 -16.49
N GLU A 27 20.40 -5.49 -16.34
CA GLU A 27 20.66 -6.65 -17.18
C GLU A 27 20.68 -7.92 -16.33
N GLY A 28 20.20 -9.03 -16.87
CA GLY A 28 20.20 -10.27 -16.10
C GLY A 28 20.31 -11.55 -16.92
N THR A 29 20.72 -12.60 -16.22
CA THR A 29 20.78 -13.96 -16.72
C THR A 29 19.95 -14.91 -15.86
N LEU A 30 19.33 -15.90 -16.50
CA LEU A 30 18.59 -16.96 -15.85
C LEU A 30 19.48 -18.21 -15.81
N GLU A 31 19.84 -18.68 -14.61
CA GLU A 31 20.60 -19.92 -14.39
C GLU A 31 19.66 -21.16 -14.28
N THR A 32 18.38 -20.98 -14.62
CA THR A 32 17.36 -22.01 -14.55
C THR A 32 16.24 -21.72 -15.54
N ASP A 33 15.58 -22.76 -16.04
CA ASP A 33 14.34 -22.71 -16.81
C ASP A 33 13.11 -23.17 -16.00
N ALA A 34 13.32 -23.68 -14.79
CA ALA A 34 12.28 -24.25 -13.92
C ALA A 34 11.14 -23.24 -13.63
N TRP A 35 11.45 -21.96 -13.56
CA TRP A 35 10.49 -20.87 -13.29
C TRP A 35 10.01 -20.12 -14.53
N GLY A 36 10.40 -20.60 -15.74
CA GLY A 36 10.07 -19.93 -17.00
C GLY A 36 10.96 -18.73 -17.30
N ASP A 37 10.55 -17.94 -18.28
CA ASP A 37 11.31 -16.84 -18.86
C ASP A 37 10.80 -15.45 -18.46
N GLU A 38 9.83 -15.37 -17.54
CA GLU A 38 9.21 -14.09 -17.15
C GLU A 38 9.63 -13.66 -15.74
N VAL A 39 10.25 -12.48 -15.69
CA VAL A 39 10.75 -11.83 -14.49
C VAL A 39 9.92 -10.58 -14.21
N ILE A 40 9.61 -10.33 -12.96
CA ILE A 40 8.99 -9.09 -12.49
C ILE A 40 10.07 -8.17 -11.95
N ILE A 41 10.05 -6.90 -12.36
CA ILE A 41 10.86 -5.82 -11.83
C ILE A 41 9.91 -4.68 -11.46
N CYS A 42 9.68 -4.46 -10.17
CA CYS A 42 8.72 -3.45 -9.70
C CYS A 42 9.24 -2.71 -8.46
N GLU A 43 8.75 -1.51 -8.23
CA GLU A 43 9.04 -0.75 -7.00
C GLU A 43 8.62 -1.57 -5.76
N ALA A 44 9.44 -1.52 -4.71
CA ALA A 44 9.14 -2.21 -3.46
C ALA A 44 7.81 -1.70 -2.86
N GLY A 45 6.97 -2.63 -2.40
CA GLY A 45 5.63 -2.32 -1.91
C GLY A 45 4.53 -2.32 -2.99
N THR A 46 4.85 -2.55 -4.28
CA THR A 46 3.84 -2.75 -5.32
C THR A 46 3.04 -4.03 -5.07
N ASP A 47 1.72 -3.92 -5.02
CA ASP A 47 0.82 -5.07 -4.89
C ASP A 47 0.30 -5.51 -6.26
N LEU A 48 0.92 -6.56 -6.81
CA LEU A 48 0.57 -7.12 -8.11
C LEU A 48 -0.83 -7.76 -8.18
N ARG A 49 -1.55 -7.86 -7.06
CA ARG A 49 -2.94 -8.34 -7.07
C ARG A 49 -3.91 -7.29 -7.60
N VAL A 50 -3.56 -6.01 -7.44
CA VAL A 50 -4.38 -4.86 -7.84
C VAL A 50 -3.70 -3.94 -8.85
N VAL A 51 -2.37 -3.84 -8.81
CA VAL A 51 -1.57 -3.06 -9.75
C VAL A 51 -0.84 -4.02 -10.68
N ASP A 52 -1.28 -4.12 -11.92
CA ASP A 52 -0.68 -4.97 -12.95
C ASP A 52 -0.32 -4.13 -14.16
N GLU A 53 0.90 -3.67 -14.17
CA GLU A 53 1.47 -2.88 -15.25
C GLU A 53 2.28 -3.82 -16.15
N PRO A 54 1.98 -3.89 -17.46
CA PRO A 54 2.79 -4.69 -18.39
C PRO A 54 4.28 -4.34 -18.36
N SER A 55 4.62 -3.10 -18.00
CA SER A 55 6.00 -2.63 -17.81
C SER A 55 6.76 -3.34 -16.69
N PHE A 56 6.05 -3.99 -15.74
CA PHE A 56 6.69 -4.79 -14.69
C PHE A 56 7.15 -6.17 -15.17
N HIS A 57 6.62 -6.61 -16.32
CA HIS A 57 6.84 -7.94 -16.88
C HIS A 57 7.97 -7.91 -17.89
N VAL A 58 9.11 -8.48 -17.51
CA VAL A 58 10.31 -8.54 -18.35
C VAL A 58 10.51 -9.96 -18.83
N LYS A 59 10.46 -10.15 -20.14
CA LYS A 59 10.62 -11.48 -20.75
C LYS A 59 12.05 -11.71 -21.17
N ALA A 60 12.66 -12.79 -20.65
CA ALA A 60 13.99 -13.21 -21.05
C ALA A 60 13.97 -13.87 -22.44
N LYS A 61 15.02 -13.64 -23.22
CA LYS A 61 15.30 -14.30 -24.50
C LYS A 61 16.63 -15.02 -24.38
N GLU A 62 16.64 -16.31 -24.66
CA GLU A 62 17.84 -17.16 -24.55
C GLU A 62 18.50 -17.04 -23.16
N GLY A 63 17.68 -17.01 -22.10
CA GLY A 63 18.13 -16.90 -20.73
C GLY A 63 18.67 -15.52 -20.31
N ARG A 64 18.48 -14.48 -21.13
CA ARG A 64 18.93 -13.10 -20.83
C ARG A 64 17.78 -12.11 -20.89
N PHE A 65 17.84 -11.08 -20.06
CA PHE A 65 16.87 -9.97 -20.09
C PHE A 65 17.58 -8.63 -19.87
N SER A 66 16.90 -7.57 -20.27
CA SER A 66 17.30 -6.19 -20.05
C SER A 66 16.07 -5.33 -19.80
N TYR A 67 16.18 -4.36 -18.91
CA TYR A 67 15.10 -3.46 -18.54
C TYR A 67 15.64 -2.10 -18.10
N ASP A 68 15.04 -1.02 -18.60
CA ASP A 68 15.39 0.36 -18.22
C ASP A 68 14.33 0.93 -17.27
N ILE A 69 14.78 1.49 -16.15
CA ILE A 69 13.96 2.14 -15.14
C ILE A 69 14.22 3.65 -15.24
N GLU A 70 13.15 4.44 -15.40
CA GLU A 70 13.19 5.89 -15.38
C GLU A 70 12.40 6.42 -14.18
N ILE A 71 13.05 7.15 -13.28
CA ILE A 71 12.49 7.60 -11.98
C ILE A 71 13.02 8.99 -11.62
N ASP A 72 12.29 9.66 -10.72
CA ASP A 72 12.64 11.00 -10.22
C ASP A 72 13.54 10.96 -8.97
N PHE A 73 13.49 9.85 -8.22
CA PHE A 73 14.26 9.64 -6.98
C PHE A 73 14.85 8.23 -6.98
N PRO A 74 16.02 8.01 -6.33
CA PRO A 74 16.50 6.65 -6.07
C PRO A 74 15.45 5.86 -5.28
N LYS A 75 15.05 4.68 -5.76
CA LYS A 75 13.98 3.88 -5.16
C LYS A 75 14.38 2.42 -5.00
N LEU A 76 13.82 1.77 -3.98
CA LEU A 76 13.98 0.34 -3.79
C LEU A 76 13.10 -0.44 -4.78
N TYR A 77 13.71 -1.34 -5.52
CA TYR A 77 13.07 -2.25 -6.46
C TYR A 77 13.21 -3.70 -6.02
N ASN A 78 12.19 -4.48 -6.34
CA ASN A 78 12.17 -5.94 -6.21
C ASN A 78 12.35 -6.59 -7.58
N ILE A 79 13.03 -7.74 -7.61
CA ILE A 79 13.14 -8.60 -8.78
C ILE A 79 12.91 -10.06 -8.40
N PHE A 80 12.06 -10.78 -9.14
CA PHE A 80 11.72 -12.17 -8.89
C PHE A 80 11.05 -12.82 -10.10
N PHE A 81 10.97 -14.15 -10.14
CA PHE A 81 10.21 -14.83 -11.19
C PHE A 81 8.70 -14.74 -10.96
N LEU A 82 7.93 -14.40 -11.99
CA LEU A 82 6.47 -14.35 -11.92
C LEU A 82 5.86 -15.69 -11.48
N LYS A 83 6.38 -16.81 -11.97
CA LYS A 83 5.89 -18.14 -11.62
C LYS A 83 6.13 -18.48 -10.14
N GLN A 84 7.26 -18.06 -9.54
CA GLN A 84 7.49 -18.19 -8.10
C GLN A 84 6.43 -17.42 -7.30
N TYR A 85 6.19 -16.17 -7.66
CA TYR A 85 5.16 -15.35 -7.04
C TYR A 85 3.78 -16.02 -7.07
N LYS A 86 3.37 -16.53 -8.23
CA LYS A 86 2.08 -17.23 -8.41
C LYS A 86 1.95 -18.53 -7.61
N THR A 87 3.05 -19.19 -7.29
CA THR A 87 3.06 -20.45 -6.51
C THR A 87 3.30 -20.24 -5.02
N GLY A 88 3.51 -18.99 -4.57
CA GLY A 88 3.82 -18.65 -3.18
C GLY A 88 5.25 -19.03 -2.75
N ARG A 89 6.13 -19.44 -3.66
CA ARG A 89 7.56 -19.66 -3.42
C ARG A 89 8.31 -18.45 -3.97
N LEU A 90 8.78 -17.57 -3.10
CA LEU A 90 9.35 -16.31 -3.54
C LEU A 90 10.79 -16.15 -3.05
N PHE A 91 11.72 -16.18 -3.99
CA PHE A 91 13.10 -15.70 -3.79
C PHE A 91 13.22 -14.34 -4.45
N MET A 92 13.36 -13.30 -3.65
CA MET A 92 13.28 -11.92 -4.11
C MET A 92 14.63 -11.22 -3.96
N GLY A 93 15.17 -10.72 -5.06
CA GLY A 93 16.28 -9.78 -5.05
C GLY A 93 15.78 -8.36 -4.82
N LYS A 94 16.62 -7.53 -4.20
CA LYS A 94 16.34 -6.11 -3.95
C LYS A 94 17.53 -5.25 -4.34
N PHE A 95 17.28 -4.10 -4.94
CA PHE A 95 18.31 -3.11 -5.26
C PHE A 95 17.73 -1.69 -5.24
N ILE A 96 18.59 -0.71 -5.01
CA ILE A 96 18.21 0.70 -5.19
C ILE A 96 18.47 1.06 -6.65
N ALA A 97 17.39 1.41 -7.37
CA ALA A 97 17.51 1.99 -8.71
C ALA A 97 17.96 3.45 -8.57
N GLU A 98 19.07 3.77 -9.22
CA GLU A 98 19.69 5.11 -9.33
C GLU A 98 20.33 5.26 -10.71
N ASN A 99 21.13 6.27 -10.97
CA ASN A 99 21.95 6.35 -12.21
C ASN A 99 23.03 5.26 -12.19
N CYS A 100 22.67 4.03 -12.48
CA CYS A 100 23.53 2.87 -12.34
C CYS A 100 23.22 1.78 -13.37
N LYS A 101 24.16 0.83 -13.47
CA LYS A 101 23.94 -0.46 -14.13
C LYS A 101 23.82 -1.55 -13.07
N VAL A 102 22.75 -2.33 -13.15
CA VAL A 102 22.47 -3.46 -12.25
C VAL A 102 22.59 -4.75 -13.04
N ASN A 103 23.47 -5.64 -12.61
CA ASN A 103 23.59 -6.99 -13.17
C ASN A 103 22.97 -7.99 -12.21
N VAL A 104 22.11 -8.86 -12.73
CA VAL A 104 21.34 -9.82 -11.93
C VAL A 104 21.57 -11.23 -12.44
N THR A 105 21.83 -12.15 -11.52
CA THR A 105 21.80 -13.59 -11.82
C THR A 105 20.65 -14.22 -11.05
N MET A 106 19.69 -14.79 -11.79
CA MET A 106 18.49 -15.41 -11.24
C MET A 106 18.71 -16.90 -11.06
N TYR A 107 18.39 -17.44 -9.86
CA TYR A 107 18.58 -18.85 -9.51
C TYR A 107 17.26 -19.56 -9.24
N GLU A 108 17.29 -20.90 -9.26
CA GLU A 108 16.11 -21.74 -9.01
C GLU A 108 15.62 -21.70 -7.56
N ASN A 109 16.55 -21.85 -6.59
CA ASN A 109 16.22 -22.16 -5.19
C ASN A 109 16.94 -21.25 -4.18
N LYS A 110 17.34 -20.06 -4.60
CA LYS A 110 17.94 -19.02 -3.74
C LYS A 110 17.64 -17.62 -4.28
N GLU A 111 17.93 -16.63 -3.47
CA GLU A 111 17.79 -15.23 -3.86
C GLU A 111 18.69 -14.87 -5.06
N PRO A 112 18.24 -13.97 -5.94
CA PRO A 112 19.06 -13.44 -7.02
C PRO A 112 20.35 -12.80 -6.50
N TYR A 113 21.45 -13.02 -7.22
CA TYR A 113 22.70 -12.31 -6.96
C TYR A 113 22.70 -11.01 -7.76
N ILE A 114 22.95 -9.90 -7.07
CA ILE A 114 22.83 -8.54 -7.64
C ILE A 114 24.14 -7.78 -7.45
N VAL A 115 24.63 -7.20 -8.55
CA VAL A 115 25.84 -6.37 -8.60
C VAL A 115 25.47 -5.01 -9.17
N VAL A 116 25.79 -3.94 -8.46
CA VAL A 116 25.49 -2.56 -8.87
C VAL A 116 26.80 -1.86 -9.28
N ASN A 117 26.88 -1.40 -10.54
CA ASN A 117 28.09 -0.77 -11.11
C ASN A 117 29.39 -1.59 -10.95
N GLY A 118 29.29 -2.93 -10.95
CA GLY A 118 30.41 -3.83 -10.77
C GLY A 118 30.85 -4.05 -9.31
N GLU A 119 30.11 -3.54 -8.33
CA GLU A 119 30.36 -3.70 -6.89
C GLU A 119 29.23 -4.46 -6.20
N ASP A 120 29.56 -5.33 -5.24
CA ASP A 120 28.59 -6.15 -4.48
C ASP A 120 27.82 -5.34 -3.41
N SER A 121 27.87 -4.01 -3.42
CA SER A 121 27.34 -3.21 -2.32
C SER A 121 26.32 -2.17 -2.75
N CYS A 122 25.36 -1.96 -1.85
CA CYS A 122 24.43 -0.85 -1.92
C CYS A 122 25.15 0.49 -1.65
N LYS A 123 25.05 1.44 -2.57
CA LYS A 123 25.67 2.78 -2.42
C LYS A 123 24.89 3.73 -1.53
N HIS A 124 23.66 3.38 -1.10
CA HIS A 124 22.79 4.21 -0.30
C HIS A 124 22.42 3.57 1.05
N PRO A 125 23.36 3.39 1.99
CA PRO A 125 23.08 2.72 3.26
C PRO A 125 21.98 3.43 4.07
N ILE A 126 21.93 4.77 4.04
CA ILE A 126 20.90 5.54 4.73
C ILE A 126 19.52 5.29 4.10
N LEU A 127 19.41 5.25 2.77
CA LEU A 127 18.15 4.99 2.09
C LEU A 127 17.66 3.56 2.35
N TRP A 128 18.58 2.57 2.37
CA TRP A 128 18.24 1.22 2.82
C TRP A 128 17.69 1.21 4.25
N THR A 129 18.33 1.94 5.16
CA THR A 129 17.86 2.03 6.55
C THR A 129 16.47 2.67 6.63
N LEU A 130 16.14 3.65 5.80
CA LEU A 130 14.78 4.22 5.72
C LEU A 130 13.74 3.17 5.30
N TYR A 131 14.05 2.31 4.34
CA TYR A 131 13.18 1.19 3.98
C TYR A 131 13.12 0.11 5.07
N ASP A 132 14.20 -0.10 5.84
CA ASP A 132 14.18 -0.97 7.01
C ASP A 132 13.28 -0.41 8.12
N VAL A 133 13.26 0.91 8.33
CA VAL A 133 12.30 1.59 9.23
C VAL A 133 10.87 1.29 8.80
N LEU A 134 10.55 1.49 7.51
CA LEU A 134 9.23 1.20 6.98
C LEU A 134 8.82 -0.26 7.21
N ASN A 135 9.71 -1.20 6.96
CA ASN A 135 9.48 -2.63 7.22
C ASN A 135 9.30 -2.91 8.71
N ALA A 136 10.08 -2.27 9.59
CA ALA A 136 9.97 -2.43 11.03
C ALA A 136 8.59 -2.02 11.56
N ILE A 137 8.02 -0.91 11.07
CA ILE A 137 6.67 -0.47 11.43
C ILE A 137 5.61 -1.52 11.03
N GLN A 138 5.73 -2.07 9.83
CA GLN A 138 4.82 -3.12 9.35
C GLN A 138 4.90 -4.38 10.22
N VAL A 139 6.11 -4.79 10.62
CA VAL A 139 6.30 -5.93 11.51
C VAL A 139 5.73 -5.66 12.90
N LEU A 140 5.94 -4.46 13.46
CA LEU A 140 5.37 -4.06 14.76
C LEU A 140 3.84 -4.10 14.75
N LYS A 141 3.22 -3.65 13.67
CA LYS A 141 1.75 -3.68 13.54
C LYS A 141 1.18 -5.09 13.63
N HIS A 142 1.90 -6.08 13.15
CA HIS A 142 1.47 -7.48 13.13
C HIS A 142 2.15 -8.32 14.23
N SER A 143 2.78 -7.68 15.22
CA SER A 143 3.56 -8.37 16.26
C SER A 143 2.73 -9.33 17.13
N ASP A 144 1.42 -9.13 17.24
CA ASP A 144 0.52 -9.97 18.04
C ASP A 144 0.38 -11.40 17.49
N VAL A 145 0.75 -11.60 16.21
CA VAL A 145 0.68 -12.90 15.52
C VAL A 145 1.93 -13.76 15.82
N TYR A 146 3.01 -13.16 16.32
CA TYR A 146 4.28 -13.85 16.56
C TYR A 146 4.45 -14.24 18.02
N VAL A 147 4.77 -15.51 18.26
CA VAL A 147 5.16 -16.00 19.58
C VAL A 147 6.61 -15.56 19.85
N ASP A 148 6.89 -15.09 21.07
CA ASP A 148 8.23 -14.64 21.52
C ASP A 148 8.85 -13.50 20.67
N PHE A 149 8.01 -12.59 20.19
CA PHE A 149 8.44 -11.46 19.38
C PHE A 149 9.11 -10.36 20.22
N ASP A 150 10.39 -10.09 19.95
CA ASP A 150 11.11 -8.97 20.56
C ASP A 150 10.83 -7.65 19.81
N LYS A 151 9.88 -6.87 20.34
CA LYS A 151 9.52 -5.55 19.78
C LYS A 151 10.68 -4.54 19.85
N SER A 152 11.60 -4.69 20.81
CA SER A 152 12.61 -3.67 21.11
C SER A 152 13.57 -3.40 19.95
N GLN A 153 13.88 -4.42 19.17
CA GLN A 153 14.75 -4.22 18.01
C GLN A 153 14.09 -3.38 16.92
N TYR A 154 12.76 -3.51 16.73
CA TYR A 154 11.99 -2.76 15.73
C TYR A 154 11.67 -1.35 16.22
N GLU A 155 11.37 -1.17 17.49
CA GLU A 155 11.20 0.15 18.12
C GLU A 155 12.46 1.00 18.01
N ARG A 156 13.65 0.38 18.03
CA ARG A 156 14.91 1.08 17.78
C ARG A 156 15.01 1.70 16.40
N TYR A 157 14.42 1.09 15.37
CA TYR A 157 14.37 1.70 14.05
C TYR A 157 13.52 2.98 14.03
N LEU A 158 12.40 3.00 14.76
CA LEU A 158 11.57 4.21 14.91
C LEU A 158 12.33 5.32 15.64
N SER A 159 12.99 5.02 16.76
CA SER A 159 13.83 5.99 17.46
C SER A 159 14.93 6.53 16.55
N LEU A 160 15.64 5.64 15.83
CA LEU A 160 16.68 6.04 14.88
C LEU A 160 16.13 6.97 13.79
N TYR A 161 14.94 6.70 13.29
CA TYR A 161 14.29 7.54 12.30
C TYR A 161 14.02 8.95 12.85
N HIS A 162 13.34 9.06 13.98
CA HIS A 162 12.99 10.35 14.57
C HIS A 162 14.19 11.14 15.06
N ASP A 163 15.19 10.45 15.63
CA ASP A 163 16.37 11.11 16.21
C ASP A 163 17.38 11.54 15.15
N THR A 164 17.48 10.83 14.03
CA THR A 164 18.62 10.98 13.10
C THR A 164 18.23 11.04 11.62
N LEU A 165 17.34 10.14 11.15
CA LEU A 165 17.14 9.90 9.73
C LEU A 165 16.06 10.79 9.09
N ILE A 166 15.19 11.42 9.88
CA ILE A 166 14.06 12.21 9.40
C ILE A 166 14.46 13.35 8.46
N ASN A 167 15.67 13.89 8.62
CA ASN A 167 16.21 14.94 7.76
C ASN A 167 17.11 14.42 6.63
N CYS A 168 17.41 13.12 6.59
CA CYS A 168 18.18 12.53 5.51
C CYS A 168 17.28 12.33 4.28
N TYR A 169 17.81 12.55 3.08
CA TYR A 169 17.02 12.46 1.84
C TYR A 169 15.73 13.32 1.89
N SER A 170 15.82 14.55 2.40
CA SER A 170 14.68 15.48 2.52
C SER A 170 13.91 15.59 1.20
N GLY A 171 12.57 15.46 1.26
CA GLY A 171 11.71 15.41 0.07
C GLY A 171 11.61 14.06 -0.62
N HIS A 172 12.30 13.03 -0.15
CA HIS A 172 12.15 11.69 -0.71
C HIS A 172 10.81 11.06 -0.29
N PRO A 173 10.06 10.41 -1.21
CA PRO A 173 8.73 9.84 -0.95
C PRO A 173 8.69 8.79 0.17
N VAL A 174 9.81 8.17 0.54
CA VAL A 174 9.88 7.21 1.64
C VAL A 174 9.44 7.80 2.98
N HIS A 175 9.63 9.11 3.20
CA HIS A 175 9.17 9.76 4.42
C HIS A 175 7.66 9.80 4.55
N ASP A 176 6.95 10.06 3.43
CA ASP A 176 5.48 9.99 3.40
C ASP A 176 4.98 8.56 3.61
N GLN A 177 5.73 7.58 3.10
CA GLN A 177 5.41 6.16 3.33
C GLN A 177 5.60 5.78 4.80
N ILE A 178 6.69 6.21 5.45
CA ILE A 178 6.95 5.99 6.87
C ILE A 178 5.86 6.66 7.72
N ALA A 179 5.57 7.95 7.47
CA ALA A 179 4.52 8.67 8.21
C ALA A 179 3.15 8.01 8.06
N THR A 180 2.83 7.52 6.85
CA THR A 180 1.59 6.77 6.60
C THR A 180 1.55 5.44 7.37
N ALA A 181 2.67 4.72 7.41
CA ALA A 181 2.76 3.46 8.14
C ALA A 181 2.68 3.66 9.66
N GLU A 182 3.30 4.71 10.20
CA GLU A 182 3.18 5.06 11.62
C GLU A 182 1.76 5.44 12.01
N ALA A 183 1.09 6.29 11.21
CA ALA A 183 -0.31 6.62 11.43
C ALA A 183 -1.19 5.36 11.44
N ALA A 184 -0.95 4.44 10.52
CA ALA A 184 -1.64 3.17 10.45
C ALA A 184 -1.33 2.22 11.64
N TYR A 185 -0.11 2.24 12.17
CA TYR A 185 0.27 1.49 13.36
C TYR A 185 -0.50 1.97 14.61
N LEU A 186 -0.85 3.26 14.66
CA LEU A 186 -1.62 3.85 15.76
C LEU A 186 -3.13 3.55 15.69
N LEU A 187 -3.64 2.90 14.65
CA LEU A 187 -5.05 2.50 14.51
C LEU A 187 -5.38 1.32 15.44
N GLN A 188 -5.62 1.64 16.71
CA GLN A 188 -5.89 0.67 17.77
C GLN A 188 -7.14 1.06 18.57
N PRO A 189 -7.82 0.13 19.23
CA PRO A 189 -8.96 0.44 20.10
C PRO A 189 -8.64 1.54 21.11
N GLY A 190 -9.56 2.48 21.29
CA GLY A 190 -9.41 3.65 22.16
C GLY A 190 -8.67 4.82 21.54
N LYS A 191 -8.21 4.71 20.28
CA LYS A 191 -7.59 5.81 19.54
C LYS A 191 -8.55 6.39 18.49
N PRO A 192 -8.40 7.66 18.09
CA PRO A 192 -9.18 8.21 17.00
C PRO A 192 -8.84 7.51 15.67
N TYR A 193 -9.86 7.28 14.86
CA TYR A 193 -9.65 6.80 13.50
C TYR A 193 -9.16 7.95 12.61
N ILE A 194 -8.28 7.64 11.65
CA ILE A 194 -7.77 8.62 10.70
C ILE A 194 -8.81 8.99 9.66
N ASP A 195 -8.75 10.23 9.15
CA ASP A 195 -9.55 10.66 8.01
C ASP A 195 -8.72 10.62 6.71
N TYR A 196 -9.35 10.26 5.62
CA TYR A 196 -8.77 10.26 4.28
C TYR A 196 -9.89 10.31 3.23
N ASN A 197 -9.54 10.72 2.02
CA ASN A 197 -10.51 10.80 0.94
C ASN A 197 -10.79 9.42 0.35
N VAL A 198 -12.08 9.17 0.07
CA VAL A 198 -12.59 7.99 -0.64
C VAL A 198 -13.49 8.44 -1.79
N ARG A 199 -13.62 7.63 -2.84
CA ARG A 199 -14.65 7.87 -3.86
C ARG A 199 -16.00 7.40 -3.34
N ASN A 200 -16.97 8.31 -3.28
CA ASN A 200 -18.35 7.97 -2.98
C ASN A 200 -19.01 7.22 -4.18
N THR A 201 -20.26 6.84 -4.02
CA THR A 201 -21.04 6.13 -5.07
C THR A 201 -21.19 6.93 -6.37
N ASP A 202 -21.11 8.26 -6.30
CA ASP A 202 -21.16 9.17 -7.46
C ASP A 202 -19.79 9.39 -8.09
N GLY A 203 -18.74 8.76 -7.56
CA GLY A 203 -17.36 8.87 -8.04
C GLY A 203 -16.62 10.12 -7.55
N GLN A 204 -17.20 10.92 -6.65
CA GLN A 204 -16.58 12.12 -6.08
C GLN A 204 -15.67 11.73 -4.92
N LEU A 205 -14.51 12.39 -4.82
CA LEU A 205 -13.64 12.28 -3.64
C LEU A 205 -14.24 13.07 -2.49
N VAL A 206 -14.53 12.36 -1.39
CA VAL A 206 -15.07 12.94 -0.16
C VAL A 206 -14.27 12.44 1.04
N PRO A 207 -14.13 13.26 2.12
CA PRO A 207 -13.55 12.78 3.37
C PRO A 207 -14.38 11.61 3.93
N LEU A 208 -13.71 10.54 4.37
CA LEU A 208 -14.37 9.38 4.97
C LEU A 208 -15.20 9.78 6.20
N SER A 209 -14.72 10.75 6.97
CA SER A 209 -15.43 11.30 8.13
C SER A 209 -16.86 11.74 7.81
N THR A 210 -17.12 12.24 6.60
CA THR A 210 -18.48 12.64 6.19
C THR A 210 -19.46 11.48 6.10
N LEU A 211 -18.98 10.26 5.91
CA LEU A 211 -19.79 9.04 5.77
C LEU A 211 -20.10 8.38 7.12
N ILE A 212 -19.24 8.60 8.12
CA ILE A 212 -19.33 7.96 9.44
C ILE A 212 -19.77 8.91 10.57
N GLN A 213 -19.75 10.22 10.34
CA GLN A 213 -20.01 11.22 11.38
C GLN A 213 -21.34 10.97 12.10
N GLY A 214 -21.29 10.93 13.45
CA GLY A 214 -22.44 10.74 14.32
C GLY A 214 -23.06 9.34 14.30
N LYS A 215 -22.40 8.37 13.66
CA LYS A 215 -22.89 6.98 13.57
C LYS A 215 -21.92 6.03 14.28
N VAL A 216 -22.44 4.94 14.80
CA VAL A 216 -21.60 3.76 15.04
C VAL A 216 -21.39 3.10 13.69
N ALA A 217 -20.14 3.06 13.22
CA ALA A 217 -19.82 2.66 11.85
C ALA A 217 -18.80 1.52 11.80
N LEU A 218 -19.00 0.56 10.91
CA LEU A 218 -18.00 -0.42 10.54
C LEU A 218 -17.34 -0.01 9.23
N ILE A 219 -16.04 0.34 9.29
CA ILE A 219 -15.21 0.47 8.10
C ILE A 219 -14.77 -0.94 7.72
N ASN A 220 -15.14 -1.39 6.53
CA ASN A 220 -14.88 -2.75 6.06
C ASN A 220 -14.04 -2.69 4.77
N LEU A 221 -12.74 -2.95 4.87
CA LEU A 221 -11.83 -3.03 3.73
C LEU A 221 -11.86 -4.47 3.19
N TRP A 222 -12.26 -4.62 1.94
CA TRP A 222 -12.41 -5.93 1.32
C TRP A 222 -12.03 -5.94 -0.17
N ALA A 223 -12.00 -7.10 -0.78
CA ALA A 223 -11.79 -7.25 -2.21
C ALA A 223 -12.49 -8.50 -2.73
N SER A 224 -12.90 -8.52 -4.01
CA SER A 224 -13.56 -9.67 -4.64
C SER A 224 -12.70 -10.93 -4.62
N TRP A 225 -11.38 -10.78 -4.72
CA TRP A 225 -10.39 -11.85 -4.68
C TRP A 225 -10.00 -12.27 -3.25
N CYS A 226 -10.39 -11.51 -2.20
CA CYS A 226 -10.06 -11.81 -0.81
C CYS A 226 -11.10 -12.74 -0.17
N GLY A 227 -10.88 -14.03 -0.21
CA GLY A 227 -11.80 -15.02 0.38
C GLY A 227 -12.10 -14.82 1.87
N PRO A 228 -11.09 -14.61 2.75
CA PRO A 228 -11.34 -14.30 4.16
C PRO A 228 -12.18 -13.04 4.37
N CYS A 229 -11.83 -11.93 3.67
CA CYS A 229 -12.58 -10.67 3.79
C CYS A 229 -14.05 -10.85 3.47
N ARG A 230 -14.35 -11.56 2.39
CA ARG A 230 -15.74 -11.86 1.98
C ARG A 230 -16.48 -12.67 3.03
N ARG A 231 -15.84 -13.67 3.67
CA ARG A 231 -16.47 -14.44 4.76
C ARG A 231 -16.80 -13.56 5.97
N HIS A 232 -15.88 -12.66 6.35
CA HIS A 232 -16.12 -11.70 7.44
C HIS A 232 -17.25 -10.72 7.10
N SER A 233 -17.29 -10.20 5.88
CA SER A 233 -18.38 -9.34 5.40
C SER A 233 -19.72 -10.06 5.43
N ILE A 234 -19.81 -11.31 4.95
CA ILE A 234 -21.02 -12.13 4.98
C ILE A 234 -21.50 -12.33 6.43
N ALA A 235 -20.59 -12.59 7.37
CA ALA A 235 -20.92 -12.76 8.78
C ALA A 235 -21.53 -11.49 9.41
N MET A 236 -21.22 -10.31 8.87
CA MET A 236 -21.78 -9.02 9.33
C MET A 236 -23.17 -8.70 8.75
N ILE A 237 -23.67 -9.42 7.74
CA ILE A 237 -24.98 -9.15 7.14
C ILE A 237 -26.11 -9.20 8.19
N PRO A 238 -26.27 -10.28 8.99
CA PRO A 238 -27.34 -10.33 9.99
C PRO A 238 -27.18 -9.27 11.10
N VAL A 239 -25.96 -8.85 11.41
CA VAL A 239 -25.70 -7.76 12.37
C VAL A 239 -26.16 -6.43 11.78
N TYR A 240 -25.76 -6.13 10.54
CA TYR A 240 -26.21 -4.91 9.86
C TYR A 240 -27.74 -4.82 9.78
N GLU A 241 -28.42 -5.87 9.33
CA GLU A 241 -29.86 -5.90 9.21
C GLU A 241 -30.58 -5.65 10.56
N ARG A 242 -29.99 -6.06 11.68
CA ARG A 242 -30.55 -5.88 13.02
C ARG A 242 -30.40 -4.46 13.56
N TYR A 243 -29.33 -3.74 13.15
CA TYR A 243 -28.94 -2.46 13.76
C TYR A 243 -28.94 -1.26 12.81
N LYS A 244 -29.13 -1.44 11.49
CA LYS A 244 -29.10 -0.36 10.50
C LYS A 244 -30.08 0.79 10.82
N ASP A 245 -31.27 0.46 11.29
CA ASP A 245 -32.33 1.45 11.63
C ASP A 245 -32.15 2.03 13.05
N LYS A 246 -31.06 1.62 13.77
CA LYS A 246 -30.75 2.06 15.13
C LYS A 246 -29.48 2.92 15.19
N GLY A 247 -28.97 3.38 14.04
CA GLY A 247 -27.79 4.25 13.98
C GLY A 247 -26.47 3.52 13.72
N PHE A 248 -26.49 2.24 13.32
CA PHE A 248 -25.34 1.50 12.82
C PHE A 248 -25.24 1.58 11.31
N SER A 249 -24.03 1.77 10.80
CA SER A 249 -23.77 1.78 9.36
C SER A 249 -22.52 0.96 9.00
N VAL A 250 -22.44 0.52 7.74
CA VAL A 250 -21.26 -0.12 7.15
C VAL A 250 -20.77 0.76 6.02
N VAL A 251 -19.49 1.15 6.08
CA VAL A 251 -18.76 1.79 4.99
C VAL A 251 -17.79 0.75 4.46
N ALA A 252 -18.21 0.02 3.45
CA ALA A 252 -17.38 -0.98 2.79
C ALA A 252 -16.58 -0.32 1.67
N ILE A 253 -15.28 -0.63 1.57
CA ILE A 253 -14.39 -0.12 0.53
C ILE A 253 -13.73 -1.31 -0.16
N ALA A 254 -14.00 -1.45 -1.45
CA ALA A 254 -13.51 -2.56 -2.25
C ALA A 254 -12.27 -2.14 -3.05
N ARG A 255 -11.14 -2.83 -2.85
CA ARG A 255 -9.90 -2.61 -3.60
C ARG A 255 -9.85 -3.53 -4.81
N GLU A 256 -10.01 -2.98 -6.00
CA GLU A 256 -10.21 -3.75 -7.23
C GLU A 256 -9.42 -3.21 -8.43
N ARG A 257 -9.23 -4.06 -9.45
CA ARG A 257 -8.76 -3.65 -10.78
C ARG A 257 -9.88 -3.14 -11.67
N ASN A 258 -11.11 -3.54 -11.42
CA ASN A 258 -12.28 -3.10 -12.18
C ASN A 258 -13.56 -3.19 -11.34
N ARG A 259 -14.51 -2.34 -11.65
CA ARG A 259 -15.81 -2.24 -10.98
C ARG A 259 -16.61 -3.53 -11.07
N GLN A 260 -16.59 -4.21 -12.20
CA GLN A 260 -17.41 -5.40 -12.43
C GLN A 260 -17.07 -6.55 -11.47
N ALA A 261 -15.79 -6.69 -11.08
CA ALA A 261 -15.36 -7.71 -10.10
C ALA A 261 -16.01 -7.47 -8.74
N MET A 262 -16.04 -6.20 -8.28
CA MET A 262 -16.73 -5.80 -7.05
C MET A 262 -18.23 -6.14 -7.12
N GLU A 263 -18.93 -5.65 -8.15
CA GLU A 263 -20.38 -5.81 -8.30
C GLU A 263 -20.80 -7.29 -8.37
N ASN A 264 -20.02 -8.10 -9.09
CA ASN A 264 -20.26 -9.55 -9.16
C ASN A 264 -20.10 -10.24 -7.80
N ALA A 265 -19.10 -9.84 -7.01
CA ALA A 265 -18.89 -10.40 -5.69
C ALA A 265 -19.97 -9.95 -4.69
N GLU A 266 -20.36 -8.67 -4.68
CA GLU A 266 -21.46 -8.14 -3.85
C GLU A 266 -22.77 -8.87 -4.14
N LYS A 267 -23.11 -9.00 -5.41
CA LYS A 267 -24.31 -9.72 -5.84
C LYS A 267 -24.27 -11.19 -5.42
N LYS A 268 -23.13 -11.85 -5.57
CA LYS A 268 -22.96 -13.26 -5.19
C LYS A 268 -23.09 -13.47 -3.69
N ASP A 269 -22.53 -12.57 -2.90
CA ASP A 269 -22.45 -12.67 -1.44
C ASP A 269 -23.71 -12.07 -0.74
N GLY A 270 -24.52 -11.30 -1.49
CA GLY A 270 -25.77 -10.74 -1.01
C GLY A 270 -25.60 -9.57 -0.04
N TYR A 271 -24.60 -8.71 -0.24
CA TYR A 271 -24.36 -7.57 0.63
C TYR A 271 -25.53 -6.58 0.60
N PRO A 272 -26.07 -6.20 1.78
CA PRO A 272 -27.19 -5.25 1.88
C PRO A 272 -26.75 -3.78 1.85
N TRP A 273 -25.45 -3.52 1.83
CA TRP A 273 -24.83 -2.20 1.68
C TRP A 273 -24.13 -2.08 0.33
N THR A 274 -23.89 -0.86 -0.12
CA THR A 274 -23.12 -0.58 -1.32
C THR A 274 -21.66 -0.30 -0.95
N SER A 275 -20.71 -0.95 -1.62
CA SER A 275 -19.30 -0.67 -1.43
C SER A 275 -18.83 0.53 -2.25
N LEU A 276 -17.90 1.27 -1.67
CA LEU A 276 -17.10 2.26 -2.38
C LEU A 276 -15.99 1.55 -3.15
N LEU A 277 -15.62 2.09 -4.29
CA LEU A 277 -14.60 1.49 -5.15
C LEU A 277 -13.25 2.20 -5.01
N GLU A 278 -12.27 1.47 -4.50
CA GLU A 278 -10.85 1.84 -4.56
C GLU A 278 -10.21 1.14 -5.77
N LEU A 279 -10.16 1.86 -6.88
CA LEU A 279 -9.69 1.30 -8.16
C LEU A 279 -8.17 1.41 -8.25
N ASN A 280 -7.50 0.31 -8.57
CA ASN A 280 -6.04 0.24 -8.76
C ASN A 280 -5.21 0.84 -7.60
N ASP A 281 -5.75 0.83 -6.38
CA ASP A 281 -5.12 1.42 -5.18
C ASP A 281 -4.82 2.93 -5.32
N GLU A 282 -5.59 3.65 -6.11
CA GLU A 282 -5.37 5.05 -6.48
C GLU A 282 -5.21 5.96 -5.25
N ASN A 283 -6.01 5.75 -4.21
CA ASN A 283 -5.99 6.56 -2.99
C ASN A 283 -5.19 5.91 -1.85
N GLN A 284 -4.55 4.77 -2.10
CA GLN A 284 -3.75 4.01 -1.13
C GLN A 284 -4.49 3.70 0.19
N VAL A 285 -5.78 3.40 0.10
CA VAL A 285 -6.64 3.17 1.27
C VAL A 285 -6.12 2.03 2.14
N TRP A 286 -5.64 0.94 1.52
CA TRP A 286 -5.06 -0.18 2.28
C TRP A 286 -3.83 0.23 3.08
N ARG A 287 -2.89 0.94 2.45
CA ARG A 287 -1.68 1.43 3.12
C ARG A 287 -2.02 2.34 4.28
N LYS A 288 -2.93 3.32 4.08
CA LYS A 288 -3.39 4.23 5.14
C LYS A 288 -4.00 3.51 6.33
N ASN A 289 -4.55 2.32 6.12
CA ASN A 289 -5.12 1.48 7.17
C ASN A 289 -4.16 0.37 7.65
N GLY A 290 -2.92 0.36 7.17
CA GLY A 290 -1.91 -0.63 7.52
C GLY A 290 -2.27 -2.05 7.10
N ALA A 291 -3.07 -2.19 6.07
CA ALA A 291 -3.44 -3.48 5.49
C ALA A 291 -2.57 -3.84 4.28
N ASP A 292 -1.77 -2.91 3.74
CA ASP A 292 -0.84 -3.03 2.61
C ASP A 292 -1.07 -4.27 1.71
N ASN A 293 -0.16 -5.24 1.78
CA ASN A 293 -0.22 -6.49 1.04
C ASN A 293 -1.00 -7.61 1.75
N ALA A 294 -1.61 -7.32 2.90
CA ALA A 294 -2.48 -8.24 3.62
C ALA A 294 -3.88 -8.34 2.97
N GLY A 295 -4.73 -9.15 3.54
CA GLY A 295 -6.16 -9.10 3.28
C GLY A 295 -6.74 -7.76 3.75
N GLY A 296 -8.07 -7.59 3.63
CA GLY A 296 -8.75 -6.42 4.16
C GLY A 296 -8.69 -6.33 5.70
N ALA A 297 -9.25 -5.26 6.23
CA ALA A 297 -9.33 -4.99 7.65
C ALA A 297 -10.72 -4.49 8.01
N MET A 298 -11.09 -4.61 9.29
CA MET A 298 -12.32 -4.04 9.83
C MET A 298 -11.98 -3.11 10.99
N PHE A 299 -12.67 -1.97 11.05
CA PHE A 299 -12.58 -1.01 12.16
C PHE A 299 -13.98 -0.65 12.58
N LEU A 300 -14.35 -1.00 13.80
CA LEU A 300 -15.59 -0.53 14.40
C LEU A 300 -15.32 0.83 15.05
N ILE A 301 -16.08 1.84 14.64
CA ILE A 301 -15.88 3.25 15.03
C ILE A 301 -17.11 3.72 15.80
N ASP A 302 -16.89 4.42 16.92
CA ASP A 302 -17.96 5.10 17.69
C ASP A 302 -18.37 6.43 17.02
N ARG A 303 -19.44 7.04 17.50
CA ARG A 303 -20.01 8.30 16.99
C ARG A 303 -19.05 9.48 17.03
N ASP A 304 -18.11 9.47 17.95
CA ASP A 304 -17.05 10.51 18.11
C ASP A 304 -15.80 10.26 17.26
N GLY A 305 -15.78 9.15 16.49
CA GLY A 305 -14.63 8.76 15.68
C GLY A 305 -13.60 7.88 16.38
N THR A 306 -13.86 7.45 17.63
CA THR A 306 -12.97 6.55 18.37
C THR A 306 -13.11 5.12 17.85
N ILE A 307 -11.97 4.42 17.67
CA ILE A 307 -11.96 2.99 17.32
C ILE A 307 -12.39 2.16 18.52
N LEU A 308 -13.47 1.41 18.38
CA LEU A 308 -13.97 0.47 19.39
C LEU A 308 -13.31 -0.91 19.26
N SER A 309 -13.06 -1.37 18.04
CA SER A 309 -12.43 -2.67 17.77
C SER A 309 -11.81 -2.72 16.38
N THR A 310 -10.79 -3.56 16.24
CA THR A 310 -10.18 -3.97 14.95
C THR A 310 -10.40 -5.45 14.66
N SER A 311 -11.26 -6.10 15.44
CA SER A 311 -11.64 -7.50 15.29
C SER A 311 -12.41 -7.74 13.98
N THR A 312 -12.34 -8.97 13.47
CA THR A 312 -13.16 -9.46 12.36
C THR A 312 -14.22 -10.47 12.81
N ASP A 313 -14.30 -10.72 14.11
CA ASP A 313 -15.30 -11.62 14.71
C ASP A 313 -16.66 -10.93 14.83
N ALA A 314 -17.65 -11.44 14.11
CA ALA A 314 -18.97 -10.82 14.05
C ALA A 314 -19.71 -10.80 15.40
N ALA A 315 -19.48 -11.80 16.27
CA ALA A 315 -20.15 -11.86 17.58
C ALA A 315 -19.55 -10.83 18.54
N GLU A 316 -18.23 -10.66 18.53
CA GLU A 316 -17.54 -9.59 19.28
C GLU A 316 -18.00 -8.22 18.81
N LEU A 317 -17.99 -7.98 17.48
CA LEU A 317 -18.41 -6.71 16.90
C LEU A 317 -19.87 -6.41 17.23
N GLU A 318 -20.78 -7.39 17.16
CA GLU A 318 -22.19 -7.21 17.52
C GLU A 318 -22.35 -6.79 18.98
N SER A 319 -21.62 -7.41 19.90
CA SER A 319 -21.64 -7.05 21.31
C SER A 319 -21.26 -5.58 21.54
N LEU A 320 -20.19 -5.13 20.88
CA LEU A 320 -19.70 -3.75 20.96
C LEU A 320 -20.68 -2.76 20.30
N ILE A 321 -21.24 -3.09 19.13
CA ILE A 321 -22.26 -2.29 18.44
C ILE A 321 -23.47 -2.09 19.36
N LYS A 322 -24.00 -3.16 19.95
CA LYS A 322 -25.13 -3.09 20.89
C LYS A 322 -24.82 -2.18 22.08
N LYS A 323 -23.60 -2.27 22.64
CA LYS A 323 -23.19 -1.41 23.75
C LYS A 323 -23.08 0.05 23.33
N ALA A 324 -22.45 0.35 22.19
CA ALA A 324 -22.26 1.71 21.69
C ALA A 324 -23.60 2.39 21.32
N LEU A 325 -24.57 1.63 20.80
CA LEU A 325 -25.90 2.16 20.47
C LEU A 325 -26.79 2.40 21.68
N ASN A 326 -26.54 1.73 22.82
CA ASN A 326 -27.33 1.89 24.05
C ASN A 326 -26.75 2.91 25.05
N ASN A 327 -25.54 3.44 24.79
CA ASN A 327 -24.88 4.45 25.62
C ASN A 327 -25.33 5.87 25.14
N GLU A 328 -26.62 6.16 25.17
CA GLU A 328 -27.19 7.50 25.06
C GLU A 328 -27.26 8.20 26.42
#